data_d65ab4af3765c31f5d99c1741e6969bf
#
_entry.id   d65ab4af3765c31f5d99c1741e6969bf
#
_cell.length_a   1.000
_cell.length_b   1.000
_cell.length_c   1.000
_cell.angle_alpha   90.00
_cell.angle_beta   90.00
_cell.angle_gamma   90.00
#
_symmetry.space_group_name_H-M   'P 1'
#
loop_
_entity.id
_entity.type
_entity.pdbx_description
1 polymer ?
#
loop_
_entity_poly.entity_id
_entity_poly.type
_entity_poly.pdbx_seq_one_letter_code
_entity_poly.pdbx_strand_id
1 'polypeptide(L)'
;TDHLAQEIVDITGRDQLYFYDAAAPIVEKDSIDMDKVYLKSRYDKGEAAYLNCPMTEEEFNRFYDALLEAEVAPVNKFEKEKYFEGCMPFEVMAGRGRKTLLFGPMKPVGLEDPKTGETPYAVVQLRQDDAAGTLYNIVGFQTHLKWGAQKEIVRLIPGLSLIHI
;
A
#
# COMPACT_ATOMS: atom_id res chain seq x y z
N THR A 1 4.75 -18.56 14.72
CA THR A 1 4.34 -19.98 14.57
C THR A 1 3.22 -20.27 15.56
N ASP A 2 2.28 -21.14 15.21
CA ASP A 2 1.12 -21.50 16.03
C ASP A 2 1.54 -21.96 17.45
N HIS A 3 2.70 -22.61 17.54
CA HIS A 3 3.26 -23.07 18.81
C HIS A 3 3.63 -21.90 19.75
N LEU A 4 4.27 -20.87 19.23
CA LEU A 4 4.62 -19.67 20.01
C LEU A 4 3.37 -18.89 20.44
N ALA A 5 2.38 -18.79 19.57
CA ALA A 5 1.11 -18.14 19.87
C ALA A 5 0.41 -18.88 21.03
N GLN A 6 0.37 -20.22 21.00
CA GLN A 6 -0.24 -21.00 22.04
C GLN A 6 0.50 -20.85 23.38
N GLU A 7 1.84 -20.91 23.40
CA GLU A 7 2.62 -20.71 24.64
C GLU A 7 2.38 -19.33 25.26
N ILE A 8 2.27 -18.27 24.43
CA ILE A 8 1.98 -16.93 24.94
C ILE A 8 0.57 -16.85 25.51
N VAL A 9 -0.42 -17.49 24.88
CA VAL A 9 -1.78 -17.63 25.44
C VAL A 9 -1.74 -18.36 26.79
N ASP A 10 -1.00 -19.46 26.88
CA ASP A 10 -0.89 -20.27 28.11
C ASP A 10 -0.21 -19.50 29.26
N ILE A 11 0.79 -18.64 28.93
CA ILE A 11 1.49 -17.82 29.92
C ILE A 11 0.67 -16.60 30.36
N THR A 12 -0.03 -15.96 29.42
CA THR A 12 -0.72 -14.68 29.68
C THR A 12 -2.18 -14.83 30.05
N GLY A 13 -2.78 -16.01 29.82
CA GLY A 13 -4.21 -16.26 29.98
C GLY A 13 -5.09 -15.41 29.03
N ARG A 14 -4.49 -14.83 27.97
CA ARG A 14 -5.19 -13.99 26.99
C ARG A 14 -5.22 -14.70 25.64
N ASP A 15 -6.41 -15.02 25.16
CA ASP A 15 -6.69 -15.63 23.86
C ASP A 15 -6.76 -14.60 22.68
N GLN A 16 -6.31 -13.36 22.93
CA GLN A 16 -6.40 -12.23 21.99
C GLN A 16 -5.03 -11.86 21.40
N LEU A 17 -4.22 -12.85 21.04
CA LEU A 17 -3.00 -12.62 20.28
C LEU A 17 -3.30 -12.63 18.79
N TYR A 18 -3.21 -11.46 18.17
CA TYR A 18 -3.37 -11.30 16.72
C TYR A 18 -1.99 -11.08 16.10
N PHE A 19 -1.60 -11.96 15.19
CA PHE A 19 -0.41 -11.77 14.35
C PHE A 19 -0.87 -11.30 12.98
N TYR A 20 -0.35 -10.14 12.56
CA TYR A 20 -0.58 -9.58 11.22
C TYR A 20 0.71 -9.75 10.42
N ASP A 21 0.67 -10.57 9.39
CA ASP A 21 1.83 -10.88 8.53
C ASP A 21 1.72 -10.22 7.14
N ALA A 22 0.95 -9.14 7.03
CA ALA A 22 0.84 -8.38 5.82
C ALA A 22 2.01 -7.37 5.72
N ALA A 23 2.83 -7.50 4.66
CA ALA A 23 3.91 -6.59 4.35
C ALA A 23 3.54 -5.68 3.17
N ALA A 24 4.03 -4.44 3.18
CA ALA A 24 3.91 -3.57 2.03
C ALA A 24 5.01 -3.89 1.00
N PRO A 25 4.70 -3.87 -0.31
CA PRO A 25 5.71 -4.06 -1.34
C PRO A 25 6.78 -2.98 -1.29
N ILE A 26 8.02 -3.37 -1.57
CA ILE A 26 9.17 -2.47 -1.71
C ILE A 26 9.54 -2.43 -3.18
N VAL A 27 9.81 -1.23 -3.70
CA VAL A 27 10.20 -0.99 -5.09
C VAL A 27 11.59 -0.38 -5.16
N GLU A 28 12.36 -0.77 -6.17
CA GLU A 28 13.67 -0.19 -6.44
C GLU A 28 13.52 1.17 -7.11
N LYS A 29 14.34 2.15 -6.71
CA LYS A 29 14.34 3.50 -7.26
C LYS A 29 14.48 3.53 -8.77
N ASP A 30 15.39 2.70 -9.31
CA ASP A 30 15.70 2.65 -10.73
C ASP A 30 14.54 2.13 -11.58
N SER A 31 13.53 1.50 -10.94
CA SER A 31 12.30 1.06 -11.59
C SER A 31 11.20 2.11 -11.59
N ILE A 32 11.41 3.26 -10.91
CA ILE A 32 10.42 4.34 -10.82
C ILE A 32 10.63 5.32 -11.99
N ASP A 33 9.58 5.55 -12.76
CA ASP A 33 9.56 6.59 -13.80
C ASP A 33 9.40 7.98 -13.13
N MET A 34 10.53 8.65 -12.93
CA MET A 34 10.60 9.93 -12.22
C MET A 34 9.89 11.08 -12.96
N ASP A 35 9.57 10.93 -14.24
CA ASP A 35 8.80 11.94 -15.00
C ASP A 35 7.32 11.93 -14.65
N LYS A 36 6.81 10.78 -14.18
CA LYS A 36 5.41 10.57 -13.79
C LYS A 36 5.13 10.78 -12.32
N VAL A 37 6.14 10.94 -11.50
CA VAL A 37 6.02 11.14 -10.06
C VAL A 37 6.52 12.51 -9.64
N TYR A 38 6.19 12.93 -8.43
CA TYR A 38 6.68 14.18 -7.86
C TYR A 38 6.95 14.05 -6.36
N LEU A 39 7.91 14.84 -5.88
CA LEU A 39 8.24 14.94 -4.45
C LEU A 39 7.31 15.97 -3.79
N LYS A 40 6.57 15.54 -2.78
CA LYS A 40 5.76 16.45 -1.95
C LYS A 40 5.39 15.79 -0.62
N SER A 41 5.38 16.59 0.44
CA SER A 41 4.75 16.23 1.71
C SER A 41 3.31 16.73 1.74
N ARG A 42 2.45 16.00 2.42
CA ARG A 42 1.02 16.38 2.56
C ARG A 42 0.88 17.73 3.26
N TYR A 43 0.15 18.65 2.64
CA TYR A 43 -0.04 20.04 3.09
C TYR A 43 1.26 20.85 3.20
N ASP A 44 2.29 20.47 2.46
CA ASP A 44 3.62 21.10 2.49
C ASP A 44 4.21 21.18 3.93
N LYS A 45 3.86 20.19 4.78
CA LYS A 45 4.37 20.10 6.15
C LYS A 45 5.70 19.35 6.17
N GLY A 46 6.76 20.04 6.59
CA GLY A 46 8.11 19.50 6.68
C GLY A 46 8.79 19.34 5.32
N GLU A 47 9.82 18.50 5.27
CA GLU A 47 10.54 18.19 4.04
C GLU A 47 9.69 17.33 3.09
N ALA A 48 9.89 17.51 1.79
CA ALA A 48 9.23 16.69 0.76
C ALA A 48 9.82 15.27 0.77
N ALA A 49 9.36 14.45 1.72
CA ALA A 49 9.94 13.13 2.01
C ALA A 49 9.29 11.98 1.23
N TYR A 50 8.24 12.25 0.45
CA TYR A 50 7.48 11.22 -0.27
C TYR A 50 7.51 11.47 -1.77
N LEU A 51 7.76 10.39 -2.54
CA LEU A 51 7.43 10.35 -3.94
C LEU A 51 5.94 10.03 -4.08
N ASN A 52 5.25 10.81 -4.89
CA ASN A 52 3.81 10.68 -5.10
C ASN A 52 3.55 10.23 -6.54
N CYS A 53 2.81 9.14 -6.71
CA CYS A 53 2.36 8.62 -7.99
C CYS A 53 0.90 9.05 -8.20
N PRO A 54 0.62 10.10 -8.97
CA PRO A 54 -0.74 10.57 -9.23
C PRO A 54 -1.47 9.61 -10.15
N MET A 55 -2.77 9.46 -9.94
CA MET A 55 -3.66 8.68 -10.79
C MET A 55 -4.87 9.51 -11.21
N THR A 56 -5.25 9.37 -12.47
CA THR A 56 -6.55 9.80 -12.99
C THR A 56 -7.66 8.88 -12.48
N GLU A 57 -8.91 9.27 -12.66
CA GLU A 57 -10.06 8.42 -12.31
C GLU A 57 -10.07 7.11 -13.08
N GLU A 58 -9.73 7.16 -14.37
CA GLU A 58 -9.66 5.97 -15.23
C GLU A 58 -8.58 4.99 -14.77
N GLU A 59 -7.38 5.48 -14.47
CA GLU A 59 -6.27 4.67 -13.94
C GLU A 59 -6.60 4.05 -12.59
N PHE A 60 -7.21 4.82 -11.69
CA PHE A 60 -7.68 4.32 -10.41
C PHE A 60 -8.75 3.22 -10.58
N ASN A 61 -9.70 3.41 -11.50
CA ASN A 61 -10.75 2.41 -11.73
C ASN A 61 -10.16 1.10 -12.25
N ARG A 62 -9.22 1.15 -13.21
CA ARG A 62 -8.52 -0.06 -13.69
C ARG A 62 -7.75 -0.75 -12.57
N PHE A 63 -7.03 0.01 -11.77
CA PHE A 63 -6.30 -0.50 -10.61
C PHE A 63 -7.25 -1.16 -9.60
N TYR A 64 -8.34 -0.49 -9.26
CA TYR A 64 -9.31 -0.97 -8.28
C TYR A 64 -9.99 -2.26 -8.73
N ASP A 65 -10.45 -2.32 -9.98
CA ASP A 65 -11.15 -3.49 -10.52
C ASP A 65 -10.18 -4.70 -10.59
N ALA A 66 -8.94 -4.50 -11.04
CA ALA A 66 -7.92 -5.54 -11.04
C ALA A 66 -7.56 -6.02 -9.61
N LEU A 67 -7.54 -5.10 -8.64
CA LEU A 67 -7.26 -5.44 -7.23
C LEU A 67 -8.33 -6.34 -6.63
N LEU A 68 -9.60 -6.13 -6.98
CA LEU A 68 -10.71 -6.98 -6.49
C LEU A 68 -10.66 -8.40 -7.05
N GLU A 69 -10.06 -8.60 -8.22
CA GLU A 69 -9.91 -9.90 -8.89
C GLU A 69 -8.57 -10.58 -8.55
N ALA A 70 -7.66 -9.87 -7.86
CA ALA A 70 -6.32 -10.34 -7.60
C ALA A 70 -6.28 -11.54 -6.65
N GLU A 71 -5.39 -12.50 -6.94
CA GLU A 71 -5.22 -13.68 -6.10
C GLU A 71 -4.58 -13.35 -4.76
N VAL A 72 -5.28 -13.75 -3.69
CA VAL A 72 -4.81 -13.63 -2.29
C VAL A 72 -4.16 -14.94 -1.85
N ALA A 73 -3.07 -14.84 -1.08
CA ALA A 73 -2.47 -16.00 -0.43
C ALA A 73 -3.43 -16.56 0.64
N PRO A 74 -3.39 -17.88 0.90
CA PRO A 74 -4.20 -18.47 1.98
C PRO A 74 -3.79 -17.85 3.32
N VAL A 75 -4.77 -17.21 3.97
CA VAL A 75 -4.59 -16.55 5.27
C VAL A 75 -4.74 -17.60 6.38
N ASN A 76 -3.85 -17.59 7.38
CA ASN A 76 -3.92 -18.48 8.52
C ASN A 76 -5.22 -18.30 9.30
N LYS A 77 -5.70 -19.37 9.96
CA LYS A 77 -6.99 -19.37 10.69
C LYS A 77 -7.09 -18.28 11.75
N PHE A 78 -5.96 -17.82 12.29
CA PHE A 78 -5.87 -16.78 13.32
C PHE A 78 -6.02 -15.34 12.76
N GLU A 79 -5.85 -15.13 11.46
CA GLU A 79 -5.90 -13.81 10.82
C GLU A 79 -7.30 -13.41 10.34
N LYS A 80 -8.26 -14.36 10.32
CA LYS A 80 -9.55 -14.20 9.63
C LYS A 80 -10.56 -13.26 10.30
N GLU A 81 -10.36 -12.77 11.51
CA GLU A 81 -11.51 -12.20 12.24
C GLU A 81 -11.41 -10.75 12.70
N LYS A 82 -10.23 -10.14 12.83
CA LYS A 82 -10.14 -8.73 13.29
C LYS A 82 -8.90 -8.04 12.74
N TYR A 83 -9.05 -7.23 11.72
CA TYR A 83 -7.99 -6.32 11.28
C TYR A 83 -8.04 -5.03 12.10
N PHE A 84 -6.90 -4.61 12.65
CA PHE A 84 -6.71 -3.22 13.10
C PHE A 84 -6.71 -2.31 11.88
N GLU A 85 -7.36 -1.16 11.95
CA GLU A 85 -7.44 -0.22 10.81
C GLU A 85 -6.07 0.14 10.24
N GLY A 86 -5.04 0.30 11.08
CA GLY A 86 -3.67 0.64 10.65
C GLY A 86 -2.86 -0.50 10.01
N CYS A 87 -3.32 -1.75 10.11
CA CYS A 87 -2.64 -2.93 9.56
C CYS A 87 -3.52 -3.72 8.59
N MET A 88 -4.66 -3.15 8.18
CA MET A 88 -5.59 -3.81 7.27
C MET A 88 -4.96 -3.94 5.89
N PRO A 89 -4.95 -5.15 5.28
CA PRO A 89 -4.51 -5.33 3.91
C PRO A 89 -5.30 -4.46 2.94
N PHE A 90 -4.62 -3.86 1.96
CA PHE A 90 -5.26 -2.89 1.08
C PHE A 90 -6.31 -3.51 0.15
N GLU A 91 -6.20 -4.80 -0.20
CA GLU A 91 -7.24 -5.55 -0.91
C GLU A 91 -8.50 -5.74 -0.05
N VAL A 92 -8.36 -5.87 1.27
CA VAL A 92 -9.50 -5.93 2.20
C VAL A 92 -10.17 -4.56 2.30
N MET A 93 -9.38 -3.47 2.32
CA MET A 93 -9.91 -2.11 2.24
C MET A 93 -10.67 -1.88 0.93
N ALA A 94 -10.13 -2.36 -0.20
CA ALA A 94 -10.81 -2.29 -1.51
C ALA A 94 -12.16 -3.02 -1.50
N GLY A 95 -12.23 -4.20 -0.88
CA GLY A 95 -13.47 -4.96 -0.72
C GLY A 95 -14.57 -4.22 0.07
N ARG A 96 -14.22 -3.20 0.87
CA ARG A 96 -15.18 -2.33 1.56
C ARG A 96 -15.72 -1.19 0.67
N GLY A 97 -15.18 -1.01 -0.51
CA GLY A 97 -15.61 -0.06 -1.51
C GLY A 97 -14.54 0.95 -1.94
N ARG A 98 -14.70 1.52 -3.12
CA ARG A 98 -13.75 2.46 -3.76
C ARG A 98 -13.36 3.63 -2.86
N LYS A 99 -14.32 4.20 -2.14
CA LYS A 99 -14.09 5.34 -1.24
C LYS A 99 -13.16 5.02 -0.09
N THR A 100 -13.10 3.75 0.34
CA THR A 100 -12.20 3.35 1.43
C THR A 100 -10.74 3.61 1.07
N LEU A 101 -10.30 3.31 -0.17
CA LEU A 101 -8.95 3.61 -0.63
C LEU A 101 -8.72 5.12 -0.81
N LEU A 102 -9.70 5.85 -1.37
CA LEU A 102 -9.61 7.30 -1.63
C LEU A 102 -9.63 8.15 -0.35
N PHE A 103 -10.21 7.65 0.74
CA PHE A 103 -10.14 8.29 2.06
C PHE A 103 -9.03 7.71 2.96
N GLY A 104 -8.44 6.59 2.55
CA GLY A 104 -7.35 5.87 3.22
C GLY A 104 -5.99 6.09 2.55
N PRO A 105 -5.32 4.99 2.13
CA PRO A 105 -3.93 5.06 1.66
C PRO A 105 -3.74 5.84 0.35
N MET A 106 -4.78 5.96 -0.47
CA MET A 106 -4.70 6.66 -1.76
C MET A 106 -5.32 8.06 -1.75
N LYS A 107 -5.51 8.66 -0.56
CA LYS A 107 -6.12 9.99 -0.40
C LYS A 107 -5.29 11.08 -1.10
N PRO A 108 -5.88 11.87 -2.04
CA PRO A 108 -5.13 12.88 -2.79
C PRO A 108 -5.03 14.25 -2.07
N VAL A 109 -5.86 14.51 -1.08
CA VAL A 109 -5.99 15.82 -0.41
C VAL A 109 -4.66 16.29 0.19
N GLY A 110 -4.24 17.51 -0.15
CA GLY A 110 -2.98 18.11 0.28
C GLY A 110 -1.75 17.61 -0.47
N LEU A 111 -1.96 16.97 -1.64
CA LEU A 111 -0.93 16.43 -2.53
C LEU A 111 -1.14 16.91 -3.97
N GLU A 112 -1.42 18.21 -4.15
CA GLU A 112 -1.51 18.83 -5.47
C GLU A 112 -0.20 18.63 -6.22
N ASP A 113 -0.28 18.30 -7.52
CA ASP A 113 0.90 18.16 -8.38
C ASP A 113 1.58 19.53 -8.54
N PRO A 114 2.85 19.68 -8.13
CA PRO A 114 3.56 20.95 -8.23
C PRO A 114 3.78 21.41 -9.69
N LYS A 115 3.68 20.52 -10.68
CA LYS A 115 3.83 20.86 -12.10
C LYS A 115 2.56 21.48 -12.68
N THR A 116 1.38 21.03 -12.25
CA THR A 116 0.09 21.45 -12.79
C THR A 116 -0.74 22.29 -11.81
N GLY A 117 -0.48 22.17 -10.50
CA GLY A 117 -1.29 22.76 -9.44
C GLY A 117 -2.61 22.03 -9.19
N GLU A 118 -2.89 20.95 -9.91
CA GLU A 118 -4.13 20.20 -9.80
C GLU A 118 -4.04 19.11 -8.72
N THR A 119 -5.19 18.84 -8.09
CA THR A 119 -5.31 17.69 -7.18
C THR A 119 -5.65 16.44 -8.00
N PRO A 120 -4.82 15.40 -7.99
CA PRO A 120 -5.11 14.14 -8.67
C PRO A 120 -6.38 13.47 -8.12
N TYR A 121 -6.95 12.52 -8.87
CA TYR A 121 -8.09 11.74 -8.37
C TYR A 121 -7.69 10.80 -7.21
N ALA A 122 -6.52 10.16 -7.33
CA ALA A 122 -5.92 9.34 -6.29
C ALA A 122 -4.39 9.51 -6.30
N VAL A 123 -3.72 9.23 -5.20
CA VAL A 123 -2.26 9.28 -5.10
C VAL A 123 -1.74 8.09 -4.33
N VAL A 124 -0.76 7.40 -4.88
CA VAL A 124 0.04 6.41 -4.15
C VAL A 124 1.33 7.07 -3.68
N GLN A 125 1.62 6.95 -2.39
CA GLN A 125 2.81 7.53 -1.78
C GLN A 125 3.89 6.48 -1.60
N LEU A 126 5.13 6.83 -1.95
CA LEU A 126 6.32 6.01 -1.73
C LEU A 126 7.20 6.71 -0.70
N ARG A 127 7.64 5.96 0.29
CA ARG A 127 8.56 6.43 1.32
C ARG A 127 9.90 5.70 1.17
N GLN A 128 10.99 6.45 1.21
CA GLN A 128 12.34 5.88 1.26
C GLN A 128 12.46 4.89 2.42
N ASP A 129 12.93 3.68 2.13
CA ASP A 129 13.04 2.59 3.10
C ASP A 129 14.47 2.36 3.59
N ASP A 130 15.48 2.71 2.77
CA ASP A 130 16.89 2.55 3.10
C ASP A 130 17.64 3.89 3.15
N ALA A 131 18.76 3.93 3.88
CA ALA A 131 19.59 5.13 4.01
C ALA A 131 20.25 5.58 2.70
N ALA A 132 20.45 4.65 1.76
CA ALA A 132 21.04 4.93 0.45
C ALA A 132 20.02 5.55 -0.53
N GLY A 133 18.74 5.49 -0.23
CA GLY A 133 17.66 5.99 -1.08
C GLY A 133 17.48 5.15 -2.35
N THR A 134 17.76 3.86 -2.27
CA THR A 134 17.64 2.92 -3.40
C THR A 134 16.34 2.14 -3.35
N LEU A 135 15.69 2.03 -2.18
CA LEU A 135 14.47 1.29 -1.94
C LEU A 135 13.36 2.19 -1.42
N TYR A 136 12.16 1.96 -1.91
CA TYR A 136 10.96 2.69 -1.53
C TYR A 136 9.83 1.75 -1.13
N ASN A 137 9.25 2.00 0.04
CA ASN A 137 8.07 1.30 0.55
C ASN A 137 6.80 1.97 0.04
N ILE A 138 5.83 1.18 -0.43
CA ILE A 138 4.52 1.70 -0.85
C ILE A 138 3.66 1.90 0.39
N VAL A 139 3.39 3.14 0.74
CA VAL A 139 2.74 3.51 2.01
C VAL A 139 1.29 3.04 2.07
N GLY A 140 0.97 2.26 3.09
CA GLY A 140 -0.40 1.77 3.33
C GLY A 140 -0.85 0.61 2.45
N PHE A 141 0.09 -0.04 1.75
CA PHE A 141 -0.17 -1.16 0.85
C PHE A 141 0.21 -2.51 1.47
N GLN A 142 0.04 -2.68 2.77
CA GLN A 142 0.14 -4.00 3.40
C GLN A 142 -0.79 -4.97 2.67
N THR A 143 -0.29 -6.15 2.29
CA THR A 143 -1.02 -7.06 1.42
C THR A 143 -0.77 -8.53 1.72
N HIS A 144 -1.78 -9.35 1.47
CA HIS A 144 -1.70 -10.80 1.38
C HIS A 144 -1.81 -11.29 -0.07
N LEU A 145 -1.72 -10.41 -1.06
CA LEU A 145 -1.71 -10.82 -2.47
C LEU A 145 -0.55 -11.77 -2.73
N LYS A 146 -0.79 -12.78 -3.57
CA LYS A 146 0.30 -13.62 -4.07
C LYS A 146 1.32 -12.79 -4.83
N TRP A 147 2.57 -13.21 -4.80
CA TRP A 147 3.70 -12.49 -5.42
C TRP A 147 3.46 -12.06 -6.88
N GLY A 148 2.90 -12.95 -7.71
CA GLY A 148 2.54 -12.62 -9.10
C GLY A 148 1.50 -11.51 -9.17
N ALA A 149 0.44 -11.62 -8.37
CA ALA A 149 -0.63 -10.63 -8.30
C ALA A 149 -0.13 -9.27 -7.81
N GLN A 150 0.78 -9.24 -6.81
CA GLN A 150 1.40 -7.99 -6.36
C GLN A 150 2.07 -7.24 -7.52
N LYS A 151 2.86 -7.95 -8.34
CA LYS A 151 3.53 -7.37 -9.51
C LYS A 151 2.55 -6.79 -10.52
N GLU A 152 1.47 -7.52 -10.82
CA GLU A 152 0.44 -7.09 -11.77
C GLU A 152 -0.26 -5.83 -11.26
N ILE A 153 -0.69 -5.82 -10.00
CA ILE A 153 -1.40 -4.69 -9.40
C ILE A 153 -0.50 -3.46 -9.29
N VAL A 154 0.73 -3.61 -8.80
CA VAL A 154 1.64 -2.46 -8.62
C VAL A 154 2.03 -1.83 -9.95
N ARG A 155 2.15 -2.62 -11.03
CA ARG A 155 2.42 -2.11 -12.39
C ARG A 155 1.30 -1.25 -12.99
N LEU A 156 0.10 -1.31 -12.45
CA LEU A 156 -1.01 -0.43 -12.85
C LEU A 156 -0.90 0.98 -12.26
N ILE A 157 0.00 1.19 -11.29
CA ILE A 157 0.25 2.50 -10.70
C ILE A 157 1.16 3.30 -11.64
N PRO A 158 0.74 4.51 -12.09
CA PRO A 158 1.59 5.38 -12.90
C PRO A 158 2.94 5.64 -12.25
N GLY A 159 4.00 5.53 -13.02
CA GLY A 159 5.38 5.64 -12.52
C GLY A 159 5.97 4.33 -11.99
N LEU A 160 5.17 3.27 -11.79
CA LEU A 160 5.63 1.99 -11.26
C LEU A 160 5.53 0.82 -12.27
N SER A 161 5.43 1.11 -13.57
CA SER A 161 5.20 0.11 -14.62
C SER A 161 6.39 -0.84 -14.88
N LEU A 162 7.60 -0.48 -14.45
CA LEU A 162 8.83 -1.24 -14.71
C LEU A 162 9.33 -2.04 -13.50
N ILE A 163 8.51 -2.26 -12.51
CA ILE A 163 8.91 -2.76 -11.21
C ILE A 163 9.65 -4.10 -11.25
N HIS A 164 10.78 -4.10 -10.58
CA HIS A 164 11.39 -5.23 -9.92
C HIS A 164 11.03 -5.17 -8.42
N ILE A 165 10.23 -6.12 -7.97
CA ILE A 165 9.89 -6.35 -6.56
C ILE A 165 10.76 -7.51 -6.08
#